data_fc19f4fe8d27c9b1a60b8787b75a5d9d
#
_entry.id   fc19f4fe8d27c9b1a60b8787b75a5d9d
#
_cell.length_a   1.000
_cell.length_b   1.000
_cell.length_c   1.000
_cell.angle_alpha   90.00
_cell.angle_beta   90.00
_cell.angle_gamma   90.00
#
_symmetry.space_group_name_H-M   'P 1'
#
loop_
_entity.id
_entity.type
_entity.pdbx_description
1 polymer ?
#
loop_
_entity_poly.entity_id
_entity_poly.type
_entity_poly.pdbx_seq_one_letter_code
_entity_poly.pdbx_strand_id
1 'polypeptide(L)'
;MSSPNAMIDMRGIVKTFKNAAGEFTVLKGIDLTINRGEFVSIVGKSGSGKSTLLNMITGIDHPTSGQVVIGGTDIYTGVTESQRSRWRGRNLGIVFQFFQLLPMLTLVENVMLAMDFADMYDFDERPGRAMELLRMVGLEMFANKLPTLVSTGQQQLAAIARALACDPPLLVADEPTGNLDTKSANTIIELFDQLTKRGKTVVMVTHDPSLTSRTTRNIIIVDGELIDETVARALPWLRHRHLLEFTRLAEERTYSASETIISDNTPVDHFFMIRKGEVEVVLQDTMNGDVVISTLKPGEFFGEMELLGGDLSIANVRAGSEEPVDVLMLHREDFMRVIEQSPITADALQKIVQQRLEEYRAADPRNVIP
;
A
#
# COMPACT_ATOMS: atom_id res chain seq x y z
N MET A 1 4.91 10.61 -17.19
CA MET A 1 3.50 11.09 -17.34
C MET A 1 2.67 10.42 -16.26
N SER A 2 1.75 11.14 -15.62
CA SER A 2 0.84 10.51 -14.61
C SER A 2 -0.03 9.46 -15.29
N SER A 3 -0.27 8.32 -14.61
CA SER A 3 -1.27 7.36 -15.06
C SER A 3 -2.63 8.07 -15.16
N PRO A 4 -3.39 7.91 -16.25
CA PRO A 4 -4.69 8.59 -16.41
C PRO A 4 -5.70 8.18 -15.32
N ASN A 5 -5.48 7.07 -14.64
CA ASN A 5 -6.32 6.57 -13.53
C ASN A 5 -5.83 6.98 -12.13
N ALA A 6 -4.71 7.70 -12.00
CA ALA A 6 -4.19 8.08 -10.70
C ALA A 6 -5.13 9.06 -9.96
N MET A 7 -5.45 8.72 -8.71
CA MET A 7 -6.05 9.64 -7.74
C MET A 7 -4.97 10.41 -7.01
N ILE A 8 -3.89 9.73 -6.61
CA ILE A 8 -2.72 10.32 -5.96
C ILE A 8 -1.50 9.95 -6.80
N ASP A 9 -0.67 10.95 -7.14
CA ASP A 9 0.61 10.77 -7.82
C ASP A 9 1.64 11.66 -7.12
N MET A 10 2.54 11.04 -6.37
CA MET A 10 3.62 11.67 -5.62
C MET A 10 4.95 11.28 -6.24
N ARG A 11 5.83 12.28 -6.47
CA ARG A 11 7.12 12.06 -7.12
C ARG A 11 8.25 12.72 -6.36
N GLY A 12 9.22 11.92 -5.93
CA GLY A 12 10.42 12.36 -5.26
C GLY A 12 10.15 13.18 -4.00
N ILE A 13 9.13 12.84 -3.22
CA ILE A 13 8.72 13.64 -2.06
C ILE A 13 9.74 13.55 -0.95
N VAL A 14 10.33 14.68 -0.64
CA VAL A 14 11.20 14.87 0.53
C VAL A 14 10.53 15.81 1.51
N LYS A 15 10.57 15.46 2.80
CA LYS A 15 10.17 16.36 3.89
C LYS A 15 11.24 16.41 4.94
N THR A 16 11.82 17.59 5.13
CA THR A 16 12.81 17.89 6.16
C THR A 16 12.25 18.94 7.12
N PHE A 17 12.30 18.65 8.41
CA PHE A 17 12.01 19.61 9.47
C PHE A 17 13.29 20.20 10.00
N LYS A 18 13.26 21.50 10.33
CA LYS A 18 14.36 22.23 10.96
C LYS A 18 13.95 22.65 12.37
N ASN A 19 14.78 22.34 13.34
CA ASN A 19 14.59 22.78 14.72
C ASN A 19 15.94 23.23 15.32
N ALA A 20 15.94 23.63 16.58
CA ALA A 20 17.13 24.08 17.28
C ALA A 20 18.23 22.99 17.41
N ALA A 21 17.88 21.72 17.29
CA ALA A 21 18.80 20.59 17.35
C ALA A 21 19.38 20.20 15.98
N GLY A 22 18.89 20.80 14.88
CA GLY A 22 19.37 20.54 13.52
C GLY A 22 18.25 20.24 12.52
N GLU A 23 18.64 19.64 11.39
CA GLU A 23 17.72 19.21 10.32
C GLU A 23 17.43 17.72 10.45
N PHE A 24 16.17 17.35 10.28
CA PHE A 24 15.72 15.96 10.32
C PHE A 24 14.82 15.65 9.14
N THR A 25 15.24 14.76 8.23
CA THR A 25 14.48 14.33 7.06
C THR A 25 13.58 13.16 7.42
N VAL A 26 12.27 13.40 7.33
CA VAL A 26 11.22 12.42 7.68
C VAL A 26 10.77 11.62 6.47
N LEU A 27 10.68 12.24 5.29
CA LEU A 27 10.38 11.56 4.02
C LEU A 27 11.56 11.72 3.08
N LYS A 28 12.00 10.63 2.45
CA LYS A 28 13.29 10.53 1.77
C LYS A 28 13.13 10.12 0.31
N GLY A 29 12.41 10.91 -0.48
CA GLY A 29 12.24 10.63 -1.90
C GLY A 29 11.10 9.64 -2.18
N ILE A 30 9.91 9.91 -1.63
CA ILE A 30 8.75 9.03 -1.82
C ILE A 30 8.18 9.18 -3.22
N ASP A 31 8.12 8.07 -3.95
CA ASP A 31 7.35 7.90 -5.18
C ASP A 31 6.15 6.99 -4.87
N LEU A 32 4.93 7.50 -5.09
CA LEU A 32 3.71 6.79 -4.74
C LEU A 32 2.57 7.12 -5.69
N THR A 33 2.00 6.10 -6.32
CA THR A 33 0.77 6.23 -7.12
C THR A 33 -0.35 5.42 -6.47
N ILE A 34 -1.51 6.05 -6.24
CA ILE A 34 -2.75 5.37 -5.81
C ILE A 34 -3.81 5.67 -6.86
N ASN A 35 -4.47 4.62 -7.36
CA ASN A 35 -5.48 4.76 -8.40
C ASN A 35 -6.87 5.09 -7.82
N ARG A 36 -7.75 5.57 -8.69
CA ARG A 36 -9.15 5.83 -8.33
C ARG A 36 -9.85 4.53 -7.94
N GLY A 37 -10.65 4.59 -6.87
CA GLY A 37 -11.40 3.43 -6.38
C GLY A 37 -10.58 2.41 -5.61
N GLU A 38 -9.31 2.69 -5.27
CA GLU A 38 -8.53 1.82 -4.37
C GLU A 38 -8.88 2.08 -2.90
N PHE A 39 -8.88 1.01 -2.09
CA PHE A 39 -8.84 1.10 -0.64
C PHE A 39 -7.43 0.70 -0.18
N VAL A 40 -6.63 1.69 0.20
CA VAL A 40 -5.21 1.53 0.51
C VAL A 40 -4.95 1.71 2.00
N SER A 41 -4.16 0.81 2.60
CA SER A 41 -3.58 1.02 3.92
C SER A 41 -2.12 1.46 3.82
N ILE A 42 -1.73 2.43 4.65
CA ILE A 42 -0.34 2.83 4.88
C ILE A 42 0.06 2.35 6.27
N VAL A 43 1.01 1.43 6.33
CA VAL A 43 1.44 0.79 7.57
C VAL A 43 2.92 1.07 7.85
N GLY A 44 3.30 1.03 9.11
CA GLY A 44 4.69 1.23 9.55
C GLY A 44 4.76 1.53 11.05
N LYS A 45 5.95 1.44 11.62
CA LYS A 45 6.18 1.75 13.04
C LYS A 45 5.86 3.21 13.37
N SER A 46 5.66 3.51 14.66
CA SER A 46 5.58 4.90 15.11
C SER A 46 6.86 5.65 14.72
N GLY A 47 6.71 6.87 14.22
CA GLY A 47 7.85 7.69 13.76
C GLY A 47 8.36 7.37 12.34
N SER A 48 7.79 6.40 11.61
CA SER A 48 8.24 6.07 10.24
C SER A 48 7.88 7.11 9.17
N GLY A 49 7.04 8.11 9.47
CA GLY A 49 6.65 9.15 8.53
C GLY A 49 5.21 9.08 8.00
N LYS A 50 4.36 8.14 8.49
CA LYS A 50 2.98 7.94 8.01
C LYS A 50 2.11 9.21 8.05
N SER A 51 1.99 9.84 9.21
CA SER A 51 1.18 11.07 9.36
C SER A 51 1.79 12.24 8.57
N THR A 52 3.12 12.27 8.43
CA THR A 52 3.78 13.26 7.56
C THR A 52 3.42 13.02 6.09
N LEU A 53 3.39 11.76 5.64
CA LEU A 53 2.96 11.41 4.29
C LEU A 53 1.50 11.79 4.05
N LEU A 54 0.60 11.52 5.03
CA LEU A 54 -0.78 11.98 4.95
C LEU A 54 -0.89 13.50 4.86
N ASN A 55 -0.08 14.24 5.62
CA ASN A 55 -0.07 15.70 5.58
C ASN A 55 0.36 16.23 4.20
N MET A 56 1.24 15.51 3.47
CA MET A 56 1.58 15.84 2.08
C MET A 56 0.39 15.58 1.14
N ILE A 57 -0.31 14.45 1.32
CA ILE A 57 -1.49 14.10 0.51
C ILE A 57 -2.65 15.08 0.77
N THR A 58 -2.85 15.46 2.02
CA THR A 58 -3.98 16.33 2.40
C THR A 58 -3.70 17.83 2.21
N GLY A 59 -2.45 18.22 1.92
CA GLY A 59 -2.07 19.62 1.81
C GLY A 59 -2.13 20.39 3.13
N ILE A 60 -2.12 19.70 4.28
CA ILE A 60 -2.03 20.32 5.61
C ILE A 60 -0.62 20.87 5.84
N ASP A 61 0.40 20.12 5.41
CA ASP A 61 1.78 20.58 5.38
C ASP A 61 2.31 20.41 3.93
N HIS A 62 3.47 20.96 3.61
CA HIS A 62 4.04 20.94 2.25
C HIS A 62 5.38 20.21 2.22
N PRO A 63 5.72 19.54 1.11
CA PRO A 63 7.02 18.90 0.94
C PRO A 63 8.15 19.92 0.86
N THR A 64 9.36 19.52 1.24
CA THR A 64 10.57 20.32 1.03
C THR A 64 10.97 20.31 -0.44
N SER A 65 10.74 19.18 -1.13
CA SER A 65 10.90 19.02 -2.58
C SER A 65 10.02 17.87 -3.09
N GLY A 66 9.89 17.76 -4.40
CA GLY A 66 9.02 16.80 -5.07
C GLY A 66 7.69 17.40 -5.49
N GLN A 67 6.83 16.58 -6.10
CA GLN A 67 5.55 16.98 -6.66
C GLN A 67 4.42 16.11 -6.14
N VAL A 68 3.27 16.71 -5.81
CA VAL A 68 2.06 15.99 -5.38
C VAL A 68 0.89 16.40 -6.27
N VAL A 69 0.35 15.45 -7.00
CA VAL A 69 -0.81 15.63 -7.87
C VAL A 69 -1.95 14.79 -7.32
N ILE A 70 -3.08 15.42 -7.00
CA ILE A 70 -4.28 14.75 -6.47
C ILE A 70 -5.46 15.00 -7.41
N GLY A 71 -6.07 13.93 -7.92
CA GLY A 71 -7.19 14.03 -8.86
C GLY A 71 -6.84 14.80 -10.14
N GLY A 72 -5.57 14.80 -10.54
CA GLY A 72 -5.05 15.55 -11.69
C GLY A 72 -4.63 17.00 -11.39
N THR A 73 -4.76 17.47 -10.14
CA THR A 73 -4.38 18.81 -9.70
C THR A 73 -3.08 18.79 -8.92
N ASP A 74 -2.06 19.56 -9.33
CA ASP A 74 -0.89 19.85 -8.48
C ASP A 74 -1.35 20.77 -7.34
N ILE A 75 -1.26 20.28 -6.10
CA ILE A 75 -1.81 21.00 -4.95
C ILE A 75 -0.81 21.96 -4.28
N TYR A 76 0.42 22.04 -4.79
CA TYR A 76 1.47 22.89 -4.22
C TYR A 76 2.04 23.91 -5.20
N THR A 77 2.30 23.51 -6.45
CA THR A 77 2.98 24.40 -7.41
C THR A 77 2.06 25.52 -7.89
N GLY A 78 2.43 26.77 -7.60
CA GLY A 78 1.65 27.94 -8.00
C GLY A 78 0.32 28.13 -7.27
N VAL A 79 0.06 27.39 -6.18
CA VAL A 79 -1.18 27.40 -5.40
C VAL A 79 -0.97 28.10 -4.06
N THR A 80 -1.78 29.13 -3.78
CA THR A 80 -1.79 29.80 -2.46
C THR A 80 -2.46 28.92 -1.41
N GLU A 81 -2.16 29.17 -0.12
CA GLU A 81 -2.81 28.44 0.98
C GLU A 81 -4.34 28.57 0.96
N SER A 82 -4.85 29.77 0.64
CA SER A 82 -6.30 29.97 0.54
C SER A 82 -6.93 29.14 -0.58
N GLN A 83 -6.26 29.02 -1.74
CA GLN A 83 -6.73 28.17 -2.84
C GLN A 83 -6.67 26.69 -2.47
N ARG A 84 -5.57 26.26 -1.83
CA ARG A 84 -5.38 24.88 -1.36
C ARG A 84 -6.42 24.50 -0.28
N SER A 85 -6.68 25.39 0.67
CA SER A 85 -7.69 25.18 1.70
C SER A 85 -9.10 24.99 1.11
N ARG A 86 -9.47 25.84 0.13
CA ARG A 86 -10.76 25.72 -0.57
C ARG A 86 -10.83 24.43 -1.40
N TRP A 87 -9.75 24.09 -2.11
CA TRP A 87 -9.65 22.87 -2.88
C TRP A 87 -9.78 21.63 -1.96
N ARG A 88 -9.08 21.63 -0.81
CA ARG A 88 -9.15 20.57 0.20
C ARG A 88 -10.57 20.34 0.69
N GLY A 89 -11.28 21.42 1.08
CA GLY A 89 -12.67 21.32 1.55
C GLY A 89 -13.63 20.67 0.56
N ARG A 90 -13.37 20.78 -0.75
CA ARG A 90 -14.23 20.23 -1.79
C ARG A 90 -13.82 18.86 -2.29
N ASN A 91 -12.54 18.51 -2.22
CA ASN A 91 -11.99 17.31 -2.86
C ASN A 91 -11.51 16.23 -1.88
N LEU A 92 -11.33 16.58 -0.60
CA LEU A 92 -10.82 15.67 0.42
C LEU A 92 -11.79 15.56 1.61
N GLY A 93 -12.06 14.30 2.01
CA GLY A 93 -12.57 14.00 3.33
C GLY A 93 -11.42 13.59 4.23
N ILE A 94 -11.27 14.23 5.39
CA ILE A 94 -10.20 13.90 6.34
C ILE A 94 -10.81 13.41 7.64
N VAL A 95 -10.40 12.20 8.05
CA VAL A 95 -10.78 11.58 9.32
C VAL A 95 -9.53 11.51 10.20
N PHE A 96 -9.56 12.20 11.33
CA PHE A 96 -8.45 12.26 12.27
C PHE A 96 -8.58 11.18 13.36
N GLN A 97 -7.48 10.79 13.95
CA GLN A 97 -7.41 9.85 15.07
C GLN A 97 -8.24 10.31 16.29
N PHE A 98 -8.24 11.62 16.58
CA PHE A 98 -9.00 12.24 17.67
C PHE A 98 -10.17 13.04 17.10
N PHE A 99 -11.15 12.45 16.54
CA PHE A 99 -12.42 12.92 15.96
C PHE A 99 -12.47 14.39 15.53
N GLN A 100 -11.91 15.31 16.30
CA GLN A 100 -11.89 16.78 16.11
C GLN A 100 -13.28 17.36 15.83
N LEU A 101 -14.30 16.84 16.52
CA LEU A 101 -15.64 17.43 16.54
C LEU A 101 -15.61 18.67 17.45
N LEU A 102 -16.33 19.72 17.03
CA LEU A 102 -16.52 20.90 17.88
C LEU A 102 -17.50 20.56 19.00
N PRO A 103 -17.08 20.62 20.28
CA PRO A 103 -17.87 20.12 21.40
C PRO A 103 -19.13 20.96 21.69
N MET A 104 -19.18 22.19 21.20
CA MET A 104 -20.30 23.11 21.35
C MET A 104 -21.36 22.98 20.25
N LEU A 105 -21.10 22.21 19.22
CA LEU A 105 -22.02 21.94 18.11
C LEU A 105 -22.56 20.52 18.22
N THR A 106 -23.82 20.34 17.88
CA THR A 106 -24.46 19.03 17.73
C THR A 106 -23.79 18.22 16.62
N LEU A 107 -24.08 16.91 16.51
CA LEU A 107 -23.51 16.09 15.45
C LEU A 107 -23.92 16.58 14.06
N VAL A 108 -25.17 16.98 13.87
CA VAL A 108 -25.65 17.53 12.59
C VAL A 108 -24.96 18.85 12.24
N GLU A 109 -24.79 19.75 13.20
CA GLU A 109 -24.06 21.01 13.00
C GLU A 109 -22.59 20.79 12.68
N ASN A 110 -21.93 19.80 13.32
CA ASN A 110 -20.55 19.42 12.98
C ASN A 110 -20.42 18.94 11.52
N VAL A 111 -21.41 18.22 10.99
CA VAL A 111 -21.44 17.79 9.59
C VAL A 111 -21.69 18.98 8.66
N MET A 112 -22.64 19.85 8.99
CA MET A 112 -22.98 21.04 8.20
C MET A 112 -21.81 22.00 8.06
N LEU A 113 -21.02 22.16 9.13
CA LEU A 113 -19.88 23.07 9.17
C LEU A 113 -18.86 22.83 8.04
N ALA A 114 -18.67 21.58 7.62
CA ALA A 114 -17.77 21.25 6.50
C ALA A 114 -18.32 21.82 5.17
N MET A 115 -19.64 21.82 4.98
CA MET A 115 -20.29 22.39 3.80
C MET A 115 -20.22 23.93 3.83
N ASP A 116 -20.35 24.52 5.03
CA ASP A 116 -20.22 25.97 5.23
C ASP A 116 -18.84 26.48 4.84
N PHE A 117 -17.75 25.83 5.34
CA PHE A 117 -16.38 26.22 5.02
C PHE A 117 -15.98 25.96 3.56
N ALA A 118 -16.55 24.94 2.92
CA ALA A 118 -16.28 24.64 1.53
C ALA A 118 -17.12 25.45 0.55
N ASP A 119 -18.10 26.22 1.05
CA ASP A 119 -19.12 26.92 0.27
C ASP A 119 -19.78 25.98 -0.74
N MET A 120 -20.32 24.88 -0.22
CA MET A 120 -20.99 23.80 -0.96
C MET A 120 -22.44 23.71 -0.52
N TYR A 121 -23.30 23.48 -1.50
CA TYR A 121 -24.77 23.39 -1.35
C TYR A 121 -25.42 24.69 -0.84
N ASP A 122 -26.67 24.89 -1.16
CA ASP A 122 -27.46 25.99 -0.64
C ASP A 122 -27.76 25.80 0.84
N PHE A 123 -27.89 26.91 1.56
CA PHE A 123 -28.09 26.90 3.02
C PHE A 123 -29.23 25.98 3.45
N ASP A 124 -30.33 25.98 2.71
CA ASP A 124 -31.53 25.18 3.01
C ASP A 124 -31.35 23.69 2.72
N GLU A 125 -30.37 23.30 1.90
CA GLU A 125 -30.08 21.89 1.53
C GLU A 125 -29.16 21.20 2.56
N ARG A 126 -28.29 21.96 3.22
CA ARG A 126 -27.26 21.44 4.13
C ARG A 126 -27.81 20.58 5.27
N PRO A 127 -28.91 20.98 5.96
CA PRO A 127 -29.47 20.15 7.02
C PRO A 127 -29.95 18.77 6.54
N GLY A 128 -30.65 18.74 5.38
CA GLY A 128 -31.14 17.51 4.78
C GLY A 128 -29.97 16.55 4.45
N ARG A 129 -28.94 17.08 3.78
CA ARG A 129 -27.74 16.30 3.47
C ARG A 129 -26.99 15.82 4.70
N ALA A 130 -26.83 16.66 5.73
CA ALA A 130 -26.19 16.26 6.99
C ALA A 130 -26.95 15.11 7.67
N MET A 131 -28.28 15.15 7.65
CA MET A 131 -29.12 14.09 8.19
C MET A 131 -29.01 12.79 7.38
N GLU A 132 -28.93 12.86 6.05
CA GLU A 132 -28.68 11.68 5.19
C GLU A 132 -27.33 11.01 5.52
N LEU A 133 -26.26 11.81 5.72
CA LEU A 133 -24.95 11.29 6.09
C LEU A 133 -24.96 10.67 7.50
N LEU A 134 -25.62 11.29 8.46
CA LEU A 134 -25.78 10.72 9.80
C LEU A 134 -26.61 9.44 9.78
N ARG A 135 -27.64 9.34 8.93
CA ARG A 135 -28.41 8.11 8.71
C ARG A 135 -27.53 7.01 8.11
N MET A 136 -26.69 7.34 7.13
CA MET A 136 -25.77 6.39 6.49
C MET A 136 -24.81 5.75 7.49
N VAL A 137 -24.37 6.51 8.52
CA VAL A 137 -23.51 5.99 9.58
C VAL A 137 -24.27 5.52 10.83
N GLY A 138 -25.60 5.44 10.79
CA GLY A 138 -26.44 4.94 11.88
C GLY A 138 -26.61 5.90 13.06
N LEU A 139 -26.43 7.21 12.85
CA LEU A 139 -26.47 8.25 13.91
C LEU A 139 -27.68 9.19 13.80
N GLU A 140 -28.69 8.88 13.00
CA GLU A 140 -29.87 9.73 12.80
C GLU A 140 -30.53 10.13 14.13
N MET A 141 -30.73 9.18 15.05
CA MET A 141 -31.33 9.41 16.36
C MET A 141 -30.46 10.25 17.32
N PHE A 142 -29.20 10.45 16.98
CA PHE A 142 -28.24 11.20 17.77
C PHE A 142 -27.88 12.56 17.15
N ALA A 143 -28.48 12.92 16.00
CA ALA A 143 -28.15 14.10 15.21
C ALA A 143 -28.09 15.40 16.03
N ASN A 144 -29.04 15.60 16.93
CA ASN A 144 -29.16 16.79 17.77
C ASN A 144 -28.41 16.68 19.10
N LYS A 145 -27.59 15.62 19.32
CA LYS A 145 -26.77 15.50 20.53
C LYS A 145 -25.41 16.15 20.35
N LEU A 146 -24.85 16.67 21.44
CA LEU A 146 -23.48 17.13 21.50
C LEU A 146 -22.50 15.93 21.46
N PRO A 147 -21.28 16.08 20.94
CA PRO A 147 -20.27 15.02 20.92
C PRO A 147 -20.01 14.37 22.28
N THR A 148 -20.06 15.15 23.36
CA THR A 148 -19.86 14.68 24.75
C THR A 148 -20.97 13.74 25.26
N LEU A 149 -22.10 13.66 24.57
CA LEU A 149 -23.26 12.86 24.96
C LEU A 149 -23.39 11.56 24.17
N VAL A 150 -22.37 11.23 23.36
CA VAL A 150 -22.33 10.01 22.55
C VAL A 150 -21.01 9.26 22.78
N SER A 151 -20.98 7.96 22.46
CA SER A 151 -19.78 7.12 22.63
C SER A 151 -18.65 7.54 21.68
N THR A 152 -17.41 7.13 22.00
CA THR A 152 -16.23 7.38 21.15
C THR A 152 -16.42 6.82 19.75
N GLY A 153 -17.00 5.61 19.59
CA GLY A 153 -17.34 5.05 18.29
C GLY A 153 -18.36 5.88 17.52
N GLN A 154 -19.37 6.42 18.22
CA GLN A 154 -20.36 7.34 17.60
C GLN A 154 -19.73 8.67 17.20
N GLN A 155 -18.79 9.20 18.00
CA GLN A 155 -18.04 10.42 17.64
C GLN A 155 -17.20 10.18 16.35
N GLN A 156 -16.56 9.02 16.23
CA GLN A 156 -15.79 8.69 15.04
C GLN A 156 -16.67 8.55 13.79
N LEU A 157 -17.83 7.89 13.91
CA LEU A 157 -18.80 7.82 12.83
C LEU A 157 -19.33 9.20 12.41
N ALA A 158 -19.55 10.09 13.36
CA ALA A 158 -19.93 11.49 13.08
C ALA A 158 -18.79 12.26 12.37
N ALA A 159 -17.53 12.03 12.78
CA ALA A 159 -16.37 12.61 12.10
C ALA A 159 -16.24 12.10 10.65
N ILE A 160 -16.57 10.83 10.40
CA ILE A 160 -16.62 10.27 9.04
C ILE A 160 -17.77 10.91 8.25
N ALA A 161 -18.96 11.05 8.81
CA ALA A 161 -20.08 11.75 8.19
C ALA A 161 -19.71 13.18 7.80
N ARG A 162 -19.00 13.90 8.69
CA ARG A 162 -18.46 15.23 8.39
C ARG A 162 -17.43 15.21 7.25
N ALA A 163 -16.55 14.22 7.23
CA ALA A 163 -15.56 14.07 6.15
C ALA A 163 -16.20 13.83 4.78
N LEU A 164 -17.39 13.22 4.75
CA LEU A 164 -18.18 12.96 3.54
C LEU A 164 -19.12 14.10 3.16
N ALA A 165 -19.20 15.18 3.94
CA ALA A 165 -20.18 16.25 3.77
C ALA A 165 -20.20 16.85 2.36
N CYS A 166 -19.04 17.13 1.78
CA CYS A 166 -18.88 17.70 0.44
C CYS A 166 -18.76 16.65 -0.67
N ASP A 167 -19.11 15.40 -0.41
CA ASP A 167 -19.01 14.27 -1.36
C ASP A 167 -17.65 14.08 -2.01
N PRO A 168 -16.52 14.15 -1.26
CA PRO A 168 -15.19 14.15 -1.83
C PRO A 168 -14.88 12.82 -2.55
N PRO A 169 -14.07 12.85 -3.65
CA PRO A 169 -13.62 11.64 -4.33
C PRO A 169 -12.56 10.87 -3.55
N LEU A 170 -11.84 11.53 -2.63
CA LEU A 170 -10.76 10.96 -1.82
C LEU A 170 -11.05 11.13 -0.32
N LEU A 171 -11.04 10.03 0.40
CA LEU A 171 -11.09 9.98 1.87
C LEU A 171 -9.73 9.57 2.42
N VAL A 172 -9.20 10.36 3.35
CA VAL A 172 -7.94 10.10 4.03
C VAL A 172 -8.20 9.95 5.51
N ALA A 173 -7.78 8.84 6.11
CA ALA A 173 -8.04 8.53 7.51
C ALA A 173 -6.74 8.22 8.26
N ASP A 174 -6.45 8.97 9.32
CA ASP A 174 -5.31 8.74 10.21
C ASP A 174 -5.76 7.97 11.44
N GLU A 175 -5.37 6.69 11.54
CA GLU A 175 -5.71 5.75 12.63
C GLU A 175 -7.20 5.77 13.05
N PRO A 176 -8.15 5.63 12.10
CA PRO A 176 -9.57 5.88 12.36
C PRO A 176 -10.22 4.89 13.33
N THR A 177 -9.54 3.83 13.69
CA THR A 177 -10.02 2.75 14.58
C THR A 177 -9.20 2.59 15.86
N GLY A 178 -8.10 3.33 16.02
CA GLY A 178 -7.11 3.12 17.07
C GLY A 178 -7.61 3.26 18.51
N ASN A 179 -8.71 3.98 18.72
CA ASN A 179 -9.31 4.22 20.04
C ASN A 179 -10.70 3.54 20.22
N LEU A 180 -11.00 2.53 19.37
CA LEU A 180 -12.33 1.92 19.33
C LEU A 180 -12.29 0.45 19.75
N ASP A 181 -13.43 -0.03 20.23
CA ASP A 181 -13.64 -1.47 20.38
C ASP A 181 -13.73 -2.16 19.01
N THR A 182 -13.51 -3.48 18.97
CA THR A 182 -13.47 -4.28 17.76
C THR A 182 -14.74 -4.16 16.91
N LYS A 183 -15.92 -4.05 17.54
CA LYS A 183 -17.20 -3.95 16.84
C LYS A 183 -17.30 -2.61 16.10
N SER A 184 -17.00 -1.52 16.78
CA SER A 184 -16.99 -0.16 16.21
C SER A 184 -15.94 -0.05 15.09
N ALA A 185 -14.73 -0.62 15.30
CA ALA A 185 -13.69 -0.67 14.29
C ALA A 185 -14.16 -1.39 13.01
N ASN A 186 -14.76 -2.56 13.12
CA ASN A 186 -15.30 -3.32 12.00
C ASN A 186 -16.36 -2.53 11.23
N THR A 187 -17.27 -1.84 11.93
CA THR A 187 -18.30 -1.00 11.31
C THR A 187 -17.67 0.09 10.42
N ILE A 188 -16.59 0.72 10.88
CA ILE A 188 -15.88 1.75 10.11
C ILE A 188 -15.22 1.17 8.86
N ILE A 189 -14.56 0.02 8.99
CA ILE A 189 -13.90 -0.63 7.84
C ILE A 189 -14.94 -1.09 6.81
N GLU A 190 -16.07 -1.63 7.24
CA GLU A 190 -17.19 -1.97 6.34
C GLU A 190 -17.73 -0.75 5.61
N LEU A 191 -17.83 0.38 6.29
CA LEU A 191 -18.22 1.65 5.67
C LEU A 191 -17.21 2.09 4.61
N PHE A 192 -15.89 2.00 4.89
CA PHE A 192 -14.85 2.35 3.92
C PHE A 192 -14.86 1.43 2.70
N ASP A 193 -15.07 0.13 2.89
CA ASP A 193 -15.26 -0.83 1.79
C ASP A 193 -16.48 -0.48 0.93
N GLN A 194 -17.61 -0.13 1.55
CA GLN A 194 -18.80 0.32 0.82
C GLN A 194 -18.56 1.61 0.03
N LEU A 195 -17.83 2.58 0.59
CA LEU A 195 -17.47 3.82 -0.09
C LEU A 195 -16.58 3.54 -1.31
N THR A 196 -15.63 2.63 -1.16
CA THR A 196 -14.75 2.20 -2.26
C THR A 196 -15.54 1.53 -3.38
N LYS A 197 -16.46 0.63 -3.05
CA LYS A 197 -17.39 0.01 -4.03
C LYS A 197 -18.29 1.02 -4.77
N ARG A 198 -18.49 2.20 -4.18
CA ARG A 198 -19.19 3.34 -4.82
C ARG A 198 -18.24 4.27 -5.61
N GLY A 199 -16.99 3.87 -5.82
CA GLY A 199 -16.00 4.60 -6.61
C GLY A 199 -15.18 5.65 -5.85
N LYS A 200 -15.33 5.74 -4.52
CA LYS A 200 -14.46 6.59 -3.70
C LYS A 200 -13.09 5.95 -3.55
N THR A 201 -12.04 6.75 -3.46
CA THR A 201 -10.70 6.29 -3.07
C THR A 201 -10.53 6.50 -1.57
N VAL A 202 -10.03 5.48 -0.87
CA VAL A 202 -9.81 5.55 0.58
C VAL A 202 -8.35 5.25 0.89
N VAL A 203 -7.71 6.15 1.62
CA VAL A 203 -6.35 5.97 2.14
C VAL A 203 -6.39 5.99 3.65
N MET A 204 -6.01 4.90 4.27
CA MET A 204 -6.05 4.73 5.72
C MET A 204 -4.64 4.48 6.27
N VAL A 205 -4.20 5.27 7.23
CA VAL A 205 -3.05 4.92 8.07
C VAL A 205 -3.52 4.04 9.21
N THR A 206 -2.83 2.92 9.43
CA THR A 206 -3.08 2.04 10.57
C THR A 206 -1.79 1.37 11.03
N HIS A 207 -1.74 1.03 12.31
CA HIS A 207 -0.72 0.13 12.87
C HIS A 207 -1.27 -1.26 13.17
N ASP A 208 -2.57 -1.50 12.92
CA ASP A 208 -3.24 -2.79 13.14
C ASP A 208 -3.11 -3.69 11.91
N PRO A 209 -2.32 -4.78 11.98
CA PRO A 209 -2.16 -5.72 10.86
C PRO A 209 -3.45 -6.42 10.47
N SER A 210 -4.41 -6.58 11.38
CA SER A 210 -5.68 -7.25 11.08
C SER A 210 -6.53 -6.50 10.06
N LEU A 211 -6.36 -5.18 9.99
CA LEU A 211 -7.08 -4.32 9.06
C LEU A 211 -6.48 -4.32 7.65
N THR A 212 -5.21 -4.68 7.52
CA THR A 212 -4.51 -4.67 6.22
C THR A 212 -5.05 -5.72 5.27
N SER A 213 -5.56 -6.84 5.78
CA SER A 213 -6.22 -7.88 4.97
C SER A 213 -7.57 -7.44 4.37
N ARG A 214 -8.14 -6.33 4.86
CA ARG A 214 -9.41 -5.75 4.39
C ARG A 214 -9.21 -4.69 3.31
N THR A 215 -7.99 -4.26 3.06
CA THR A 215 -7.64 -3.27 2.04
C THR A 215 -7.21 -3.94 0.73
N THR A 216 -7.39 -3.25 -0.39
CA THR A 216 -6.99 -3.77 -1.70
C THR A 216 -5.47 -3.75 -1.88
N ARG A 217 -4.76 -2.88 -1.16
CA ARG A 217 -3.32 -2.68 -1.27
C ARG A 217 -2.72 -2.15 0.02
N ASN A 218 -1.55 -2.67 0.39
CA ASN A 218 -0.82 -2.27 1.59
C ASN A 218 0.49 -1.60 1.21
N ILE A 219 0.67 -0.36 1.63
CA ILE A 219 1.89 0.41 1.47
C ILE A 219 2.64 0.40 2.80
N ILE A 220 3.90 -0.04 2.78
CA ILE A 220 4.73 -0.11 3.99
C ILE A 220 5.75 1.01 3.95
N ILE A 221 5.76 1.86 4.99
CA ILE A 221 6.75 2.92 5.15
C ILE A 221 7.67 2.62 6.33
N VAL A 222 8.98 2.70 6.10
CA VAL A 222 10.03 2.47 7.09
C VAL A 222 11.07 3.56 6.99
N ASP A 223 11.37 4.23 8.10
CA ASP A 223 12.39 5.27 8.19
C ASP A 223 12.29 6.35 7.08
N GLY A 224 11.07 6.68 6.67
CA GLY A 224 10.78 7.69 5.66
C GLY A 224 10.89 7.22 4.21
N GLU A 225 10.99 5.92 3.96
CA GLU A 225 11.05 5.31 2.63
C GLU A 225 9.96 4.25 2.47
N LEU A 226 9.50 4.02 1.25
CA LEU A 226 8.53 2.96 0.97
C LEU A 226 9.26 1.64 0.69
N ILE A 227 8.69 0.56 1.19
CA ILE A 227 9.07 -0.79 0.79
C ILE A 227 8.41 -1.09 -0.56
N ASP A 228 9.16 -1.65 -1.49
CA ASP A 228 8.60 -2.13 -2.76
C ASP A 228 7.58 -3.26 -2.50
N GLU A 229 6.44 -3.17 -3.16
CA GLU A 229 5.35 -4.11 -2.95
C GLU A 229 5.66 -5.53 -3.43
N THR A 230 6.50 -5.66 -4.46
CA THR A 230 6.97 -6.96 -4.94
C THR A 230 7.82 -7.64 -3.88
N VAL A 231 8.75 -6.88 -3.27
CA VAL A 231 9.59 -7.37 -2.16
C VAL A 231 8.73 -7.79 -0.97
N ALA A 232 7.75 -6.96 -0.60
CA ALA A 232 6.86 -7.24 0.53
C ALA A 232 5.98 -8.49 0.30
N ARG A 233 5.54 -8.72 -0.94
CA ARG A 233 4.74 -9.91 -1.32
C ARG A 233 5.59 -11.16 -1.40
N ALA A 234 6.76 -11.07 -2.00
CA ALA A 234 7.67 -12.20 -2.17
C ALA A 234 8.21 -12.71 -0.82
N LEU A 235 8.46 -11.81 0.14
CA LEU A 235 9.14 -12.11 1.39
C LEU A 235 8.36 -11.60 2.63
N PRO A 236 7.08 -12.02 2.81
CA PRO A 236 6.18 -11.45 3.84
C PRO A 236 6.63 -11.72 5.28
N TRP A 237 7.51 -12.72 5.51
CA TRP A 237 8.08 -13.07 6.83
C TRP A 237 9.31 -12.24 7.20
N LEU A 238 9.87 -11.44 6.28
CA LEU A 238 10.98 -10.54 6.57
C LEU A 238 10.55 -9.39 7.49
N ARG A 239 11.47 -8.98 8.38
CA ARG A 239 11.28 -7.75 9.14
C ARG A 239 11.33 -6.54 8.22
N HIS A 240 10.53 -5.54 8.47
CA HIS A 240 10.43 -4.33 7.64
C HIS A 240 11.78 -3.68 7.29
N ARG A 241 12.77 -3.70 8.22
CA ARG A 241 14.12 -3.17 7.94
C ARG A 241 14.84 -3.95 6.84
N HIS A 242 14.68 -5.29 6.80
CA HIS A 242 15.30 -6.12 5.77
C HIS A 242 14.54 -6.00 4.45
N LEU A 243 13.20 -5.88 4.48
CA LEU A 243 12.43 -5.56 3.28
C LEU A 243 12.87 -4.23 2.64
N LEU A 244 13.16 -3.21 3.49
CA LEU A 244 13.69 -1.94 3.00
C LEU A 244 15.10 -2.10 2.39
N GLU A 245 15.96 -2.92 3.01
CA GLU A 245 17.29 -3.22 2.47
C GLU A 245 17.20 -3.94 1.11
N PHE A 246 16.32 -4.94 0.98
CA PHE A 246 16.01 -5.58 -0.31
C PHE A 246 15.49 -4.58 -1.33
N THR A 247 14.56 -3.70 -0.94
CA THR A 247 14.02 -2.65 -1.83
C THR A 247 15.11 -1.74 -2.38
N ARG A 248 16.10 -1.36 -1.56
CA ARG A 248 17.19 -0.46 -1.96
C ARG A 248 18.23 -1.13 -2.86
N LEU A 249 18.42 -2.44 -2.71
CA LEU A 249 19.43 -3.22 -3.41
C LEU A 249 18.91 -3.87 -4.68
N ALA A 250 17.58 -4.03 -4.79
CA ALA A 250 16.95 -4.69 -5.93
C ALA A 250 17.05 -3.83 -7.19
N GLU A 251 17.44 -4.49 -8.28
CA GLU A 251 17.47 -3.93 -9.63
C GLU A 251 16.27 -4.44 -10.43
N GLU A 252 15.65 -3.57 -11.22
CA GLU A 252 14.54 -3.94 -12.10
C GLU A 252 15.05 -4.39 -13.45
N ARG A 253 14.51 -5.53 -13.95
CA ARG A 253 14.79 -6.03 -15.30
C ARG A 253 13.52 -6.60 -15.94
N THR A 254 13.37 -6.32 -17.23
CA THR A 254 12.30 -6.86 -18.07
C THR A 254 12.88 -7.92 -19.00
N TYR A 255 12.20 -9.06 -19.09
CA TYR A 255 12.47 -10.13 -20.05
C TYR A 255 11.34 -10.22 -21.06
N SER A 256 11.70 -10.43 -22.34
CA SER A 256 10.71 -10.62 -23.40
C SER A 256 9.95 -11.94 -23.22
N ALA A 257 8.75 -12.04 -23.78
CA ALA A 257 8.00 -13.29 -23.77
C ALA A 257 8.86 -14.47 -24.31
N SER A 258 8.82 -15.60 -23.62
CA SER A 258 9.60 -16.81 -23.88
C SER A 258 11.13 -16.67 -23.74
N GLU A 259 11.65 -15.53 -23.28
CA GLU A 259 13.08 -15.33 -23.03
C GLU A 259 13.55 -16.19 -21.84
N THR A 260 14.68 -16.89 -22.02
CA THR A 260 15.29 -17.68 -20.93
C THR A 260 15.96 -16.75 -19.93
N ILE A 261 15.60 -16.87 -18.66
CA ILE A 261 16.13 -16.09 -17.53
C ILE A 261 17.28 -16.85 -16.88
N ILE A 262 17.07 -18.15 -16.61
CA ILE A 262 18.09 -19.07 -16.06
C ILE A 262 18.14 -20.29 -16.97
N SER A 263 19.34 -20.72 -17.37
CA SER A 263 19.54 -21.94 -18.14
C SER A 263 19.90 -23.10 -17.21
N ASP A 264 19.42 -24.29 -17.52
CA ASP A 264 19.81 -25.53 -16.84
C ASP A 264 21.33 -25.70 -16.81
N ASN A 265 21.85 -26.23 -15.72
CA ASN A 265 23.29 -26.49 -15.49
C ASN A 265 24.17 -25.24 -15.62
N THR A 266 23.63 -24.03 -15.36
CA THR A 266 24.41 -22.78 -15.31
C THR A 266 24.44 -22.21 -13.89
N PRO A 267 25.52 -21.48 -13.52
CA PRO A 267 25.56 -20.78 -12.26
C PRO A 267 24.46 -19.71 -12.15
N VAL A 268 23.85 -19.61 -10.97
CA VAL A 268 22.86 -18.58 -10.65
C VAL A 268 23.45 -17.66 -9.59
N ASP A 269 23.56 -16.37 -9.91
CA ASP A 269 24.15 -15.34 -9.06
C ASP A 269 23.18 -14.22 -8.67
N HIS A 270 21.87 -14.42 -8.99
CA HIS A 270 20.81 -13.52 -8.58
C HIS A 270 19.63 -14.27 -7.97
N PHE A 271 18.98 -13.59 -7.01
CA PHE A 271 17.65 -13.89 -6.51
C PHE A 271 16.63 -13.05 -7.26
N PHE A 272 15.52 -13.64 -7.69
CA PHE A 272 14.53 -12.97 -8.54
C PHE A 272 13.15 -12.95 -7.87
N MET A 273 12.47 -11.80 -7.92
CA MET A 273 11.09 -11.61 -7.46
C MET A 273 10.22 -11.11 -8.61
N ILE A 274 9.11 -11.77 -8.87
CA ILE A 274 8.25 -11.46 -10.03
C ILE A 274 7.35 -10.27 -9.70
N ARG A 275 7.47 -9.18 -10.48
CA ARG A 275 6.64 -7.99 -10.38
C ARG A 275 5.41 -8.09 -11.27
N LYS A 276 5.59 -8.54 -12.52
CA LYS A 276 4.54 -8.65 -13.53
C LYS A 276 4.84 -9.81 -14.48
N GLY A 277 3.77 -10.37 -15.07
CA GLY A 277 3.88 -11.51 -15.97
C GLY A 277 4.03 -12.84 -15.22
N GLU A 278 4.18 -13.92 -15.93
CA GLU A 278 4.36 -15.27 -15.39
C GLU A 278 5.70 -15.86 -15.83
N VAL A 279 6.30 -16.67 -14.96
CA VAL A 279 7.58 -17.34 -15.19
C VAL A 279 7.36 -18.84 -15.18
N GLU A 280 7.85 -19.55 -16.20
CA GLU A 280 7.78 -21.00 -16.33
C GLU A 280 9.09 -21.64 -15.90
N VAL A 281 9.00 -22.66 -15.03
CA VAL A 281 10.10 -23.56 -14.68
C VAL A 281 9.97 -24.80 -15.56
N VAL A 282 11.00 -25.09 -16.33
CA VAL A 282 10.94 -26.04 -17.44
C VAL A 282 12.06 -27.08 -17.34
N LEU A 283 11.68 -28.35 -17.41
CA LEU A 283 12.64 -29.46 -17.60
C LEU A 283 12.78 -29.80 -19.06
N GLN A 284 14.02 -29.95 -19.51
CA GLN A 284 14.29 -30.50 -20.83
C GLN A 284 14.14 -32.03 -20.82
N ASP A 285 13.12 -32.52 -21.51
CA ASP A 285 13.01 -33.96 -21.82
C ASP A 285 13.55 -34.20 -23.23
N THR A 286 14.60 -35.00 -23.33
CA THR A 286 15.27 -35.33 -24.60
C THR A 286 14.38 -36.11 -25.56
N MET A 287 13.28 -36.69 -25.08
CA MET A 287 12.37 -37.51 -25.91
C MET A 287 11.05 -36.81 -26.25
N ASN A 288 10.52 -35.99 -25.35
CA ASN A 288 9.16 -35.41 -25.43
C ASN A 288 9.14 -33.88 -25.57
N GLY A 289 10.29 -33.22 -25.57
CA GLY A 289 10.41 -31.76 -25.57
C GLY A 289 10.31 -31.15 -24.16
N ASP A 290 10.22 -29.83 -24.09
CA ASP A 290 10.19 -29.10 -22.82
C ASP A 290 8.92 -29.38 -22.03
N VAL A 291 9.06 -29.73 -20.75
CA VAL A 291 7.96 -29.96 -19.81
C VAL A 291 7.91 -28.83 -18.77
N VAL A 292 6.84 -28.04 -18.75
CA VAL A 292 6.61 -27.03 -17.72
C VAL A 292 6.19 -27.75 -16.44
N ILE A 293 7.03 -27.65 -15.40
CA ILE A 293 6.79 -28.27 -14.09
C ILE A 293 6.14 -27.30 -13.09
N SER A 294 6.32 -26.01 -13.27
CA SER A 294 5.70 -25.00 -12.42
C SER A 294 5.57 -23.67 -13.18
N THR A 295 4.52 -22.91 -12.84
CA THR A 295 4.34 -21.53 -13.29
C THR A 295 4.28 -20.62 -12.09
N LEU A 296 5.20 -19.67 -12.02
CA LEU A 296 5.32 -18.70 -10.93
C LEU A 296 4.66 -17.38 -11.34
N LYS A 297 4.00 -16.71 -10.37
CA LYS A 297 3.15 -15.53 -10.57
C LYS A 297 3.71 -14.29 -9.85
N PRO A 298 3.17 -13.09 -10.13
CA PRO A 298 3.56 -11.87 -9.42
C PRO A 298 3.48 -12.01 -7.90
N GLY A 299 4.57 -11.66 -7.21
CA GLY A 299 4.75 -11.85 -5.77
C GLY A 299 5.42 -13.16 -5.37
N GLU A 300 5.70 -14.05 -6.32
CA GLU A 300 6.55 -15.23 -6.10
C GLU A 300 8.00 -14.93 -6.51
N PHE A 301 8.91 -15.86 -6.22
CA PHE A 301 10.34 -15.68 -6.42
C PHE A 301 10.99 -16.99 -6.92
N PHE A 302 12.19 -16.86 -7.48
CA PHE A 302 13.02 -17.98 -7.95
C PHE A 302 14.51 -17.64 -7.85
N GLY A 303 15.38 -18.65 -8.08
CA GLY A 303 16.83 -18.52 -7.94
C GLY A 303 17.34 -18.77 -6.51
N GLU A 304 16.46 -19.02 -5.55
CA GLU A 304 16.83 -19.29 -4.15
C GLU A 304 17.45 -20.67 -3.96
N MET A 305 17.07 -21.65 -4.79
CA MET A 305 17.53 -23.04 -4.67
C MET A 305 19.03 -23.14 -4.89
N GLU A 306 19.53 -22.47 -5.91
CA GLU A 306 20.93 -22.43 -6.28
C GLU A 306 21.75 -21.56 -5.33
N LEU A 307 21.14 -20.48 -4.83
CA LEU A 307 21.80 -19.57 -3.88
C LEU A 307 22.01 -20.21 -2.50
N LEU A 308 21.09 -21.07 -2.06
CA LEU A 308 21.09 -21.69 -0.73
C LEU A 308 21.58 -23.15 -0.71
N GLY A 309 21.43 -23.88 -1.82
CA GLY A 309 21.67 -25.31 -1.85
C GLY A 309 22.64 -25.83 -2.90
N GLY A 310 22.98 -25.04 -3.89
CA GLY A 310 23.85 -25.44 -4.98
C GLY A 310 24.26 -24.27 -5.84
N ASP A 311 25.30 -24.46 -6.64
CA ASP A 311 25.83 -23.40 -7.51
C ASP A 311 25.24 -23.40 -8.92
N LEU A 312 24.67 -24.54 -9.38
CA LEU A 312 24.17 -24.73 -10.74
C LEU A 312 22.64 -24.92 -10.72
N SER A 313 21.97 -24.32 -11.69
CA SER A 313 20.55 -24.52 -11.90
C SER A 313 20.22 -25.95 -12.27
N ILE A 314 19.07 -26.43 -11.78
CA ILE A 314 18.56 -27.79 -12.04
C ILE A 314 17.40 -27.79 -13.04
N ALA A 315 17.01 -26.61 -13.55
CA ALA A 315 15.94 -26.41 -14.53
C ALA A 315 16.19 -25.15 -15.36
N ASN A 316 15.57 -25.06 -16.52
CA ASN A 316 15.43 -23.80 -17.22
C ASN A 316 14.31 -22.97 -16.57
N VAL A 317 14.55 -21.68 -16.43
CA VAL A 317 13.52 -20.71 -16.01
C VAL A 317 13.37 -19.68 -17.12
N ARG A 318 12.16 -19.53 -17.67
CA ARG A 318 11.89 -18.62 -18.77
C ARG A 318 10.65 -17.74 -18.51
N ALA A 319 10.59 -16.59 -19.14
CA ALA A 319 9.39 -15.78 -19.21
C ALA A 319 8.26 -16.56 -19.88
N GLY A 320 7.04 -16.38 -19.43
CA GLY A 320 5.85 -16.96 -20.06
C GLY A 320 5.70 -16.51 -21.52
N SER A 321 4.89 -17.23 -22.27
CA SER A 321 4.75 -17.01 -23.72
C SER A 321 3.83 -15.85 -24.11
N GLU A 322 2.97 -15.36 -23.18
CA GLU A 322 1.92 -14.40 -23.52
C GLU A 322 2.37 -12.94 -23.41
N GLU A 323 3.15 -12.59 -22.39
CA GLU A 323 3.57 -11.22 -22.13
C GLU A 323 5.00 -11.15 -21.57
N PRO A 324 5.67 -9.97 -21.68
CA PRO A 324 6.96 -9.73 -21.02
C PRO A 324 6.84 -9.85 -19.50
N VAL A 325 7.93 -10.27 -18.86
CA VAL A 325 8.03 -10.45 -17.41
C VAL A 325 8.92 -9.36 -16.82
N ASP A 326 8.39 -8.62 -15.84
CA ASP A 326 9.16 -7.69 -15.05
C ASP A 326 9.55 -8.35 -13.72
N VAL A 327 10.83 -8.33 -13.39
CA VAL A 327 11.37 -8.89 -12.15
C VAL A 327 12.20 -7.85 -11.40
N LEU A 328 12.27 -8.03 -10.08
CA LEU A 328 13.31 -7.44 -9.23
C LEU A 328 14.38 -8.49 -8.98
N MET A 329 15.63 -8.10 -9.17
CA MET A 329 16.81 -8.97 -8.99
C MET A 329 17.65 -8.47 -7.81
N LEU A 330 18.15 -9.41 -7.01
CA LEU A 330 19.21 -9.15 -6.02
C LEU A 330 20.43 -10.00 -6.35
N HIS A 331 21.61 -9.38 -6.31
CA HIS A 331 22.86 -10.12 -6.43
C HIS A 331 23.06 -11.10 -5.27
N ARG A 332 23.68 -12.26 -5.53
CA ARG A 332 23.94 -13.33 -4.53
C ARG A 332 24.53 -12.80 -3.22
N GLU A 333 25.54 -11.94 -3.29
CA GLU A 333 26.21 -11.42 -2.11
C GLU A 333 25.27 -10.60 -1.21
N ASP A 334 24.43 -9.76 -1.83
CA ASP A 334 23.46 -8.92 -1.11
C ASP A 334 22.33 -9.77 -0.52
N PHE A 335 21.82 -10.73 -1.27
CA PHE A 335 20.84 -11.68 -0.80
C PHE A 335 21.33 -12.47 0.41
N MET A 336 22.52 -13.09 0.31
CA MET A 336 23.10 -13.87 1.40
C MET A 336 23.37 -13.03 2.64
N ARG A 337 23.90 -11.81 2.48
CA ARG A 337 24.14 -10.88 3.59
C ARG A 337 22.88 -10.59 4.40
N VAL A 338 21.76 -10.32 3.73
CA VAL A 338 20.48 -10.00 4.41
C VAL A 338 19.87 -11.25 5.05
N ILE A 339 19.95 -12.42 4.39
CA ILE A 339 19.42 -13.68 4.92
C ILE A 339 20.18 -14.13 6.18
N GLU A 340 21.50 -14.02 6.19
CA GLU A 340 22.35 -14.36 7.36
C GLU A 340 21.99 -13.52 8.61
N GLN A 341 21.52 -12.30 8.41
CA GLN A 341 21.04 -11.43 9.51
C GLN A 341 19.64 -11.80 10.02
N SER A 342 18.94 -12.72 9.37
CA SER A 342 17.55 -13.11 9.69
C SER A 342 17.37 -14.63 9.74
N PRO A 343 17.70 -15.31 10.87
CA PRO A 343 17.58 -16.76 10.99
C PRO A 343 16.17 -17.29 10.67
N ILE A 344 15.12 -16.56 11.06
CA ILE A 344 13.73 -16.93 10.75
C ILE A 344 13.49 -16.97 9.23
N THR A 345 14.10 -16.07 8.49
CA THR A 345 13.99 -16.01 7.05
C THR A 345 14.78 -17.14 6.38
N ALA A 346 15.99 -17.40 6.89
CA ALA A 346 16.79 -18.54 6.43
C ALA A 346 16.03 -19.87 6.58
N ASP A 347 15.43 -20.10 7.75
CA ASP A 347 14.63 -21.30 8.02
C ASP A 347 13.40 -21.39 7.10
N ALA A 348 12.71 -20.27 6.86
CA ALA A 348 11.54 -20.24 5.98
C ALA A 348 11.92 -20.55 4.53
N LEU A 349 13.00 -19.95 4.02
CA LEU A 349 13.50 -20.21 2.68
C LEU A 349 14.00 -21.65 2.52
N GLN A 350 14.71 -22.19 3.50
CA GLN A 350 15.15 -23.59 3.45
C GLN A 350 13.98 -24.57 3.34
N LYS A 351 12.87 -24.33 4.03
CA LYS A 351 11.66 -25.14 3.92
C LYS A 351 11.06 -25.06 2.51
N ILE A 352 11.01 -23.86 1.91
CA ILE A 352 10.50 -23.67 0.55
C ILE A 352 11.43 -24.39 -0.46
N VAL A 353 12.74 -24.27 -0.29
CA VAL A 353 13.72 -24.99 -1.15
C VAL A 353 13.51 -26.49 -1.05
N GLN A 354 13.34 -27.04 0.15
CA GLN A 354 13.09 -28.47 0.34
C GLN A 354 11.82 -28.93 -0.35
N GLN A 355 10.72 -28.18 -0.16
CA GLN A 355 9.44 -28.49 -0.82
C GLN A 355 9.56 -28.46 -2.34
N ARG A 356 10.19 -27.43 -2.91
CA ARG A 356 10.40 -27.30 -4.37
C ARG A 356 11.29 -28.42 -4.92
N LEU A 357 12.31 -28.83 -4.17
CA LEU A 357 13.15 -29.97 -4.55
C LEU A 357 12.37 -31.29 -4.58
N GLU A 358 11.43 -31.52 -3.66
CA GLU A 358 10.56 -32.69 -3.65
C GLU A 358 9.59 -32.67 -4.85
N GLU A 359 8.98 -31.51 -5.13
CA GLU A 359 8.11 -31.30 -6.30
C GLU A 359 8.88 -31.55 -7.61
N TYR A 360 10.11 -31.01 -7.70
CA TYR A 360 11.00 -31.23 -8.84
C TYR A 360 11.30 -32.72 -9.03
N ARG A 361 11.70 -33.46 -7.97
CA ARG A 361 12.00 -34.87 -8.02
C ARG A 361 10.79 -35.72 -8.43
N ALA A 362 9.59 -35.32 -8.00
CA ALA A 362 8.35 -35.98 -8.37
C ALA A 362 7.96 -35.76 -9.85
N ALA A 363 8.31 -34.60 -10.39
CA ALA A 363 8.01 -34.24 -11.77
C ALA A 363 9.09 -34.65 -12.80
N ASP A 364 10.28 -35.07 -12.34
CA ASP A 364 11.39 -35.45 -13.23
C ASP A 364 11.08 -36.79 -13.94
N PRO A 365 10.87 -36.79 -15.26
CA PRO A 365 10.56 -38.01 -16.01
C PRO A 365 11.66 -39.07 -15.91
N ARG A 366 12.89 -38.67 -15.60
CA ARG A 366 14.04 -39.59 -15.43
C ARG A 366 13.95 -40.47 -14.18
N ASN A 367 13.10 -40.07 -13.19
CA ASN A 367 12.83 -40.87 -11.99
C ASN A 367 11.69 -41.88 -12.14
N VAL A 368 11.04 -41.97 -13.30
CA VAL A 368 9.94 -42.92 -13.60
C VAL A 368 10.45 -44.14 -14.41
N ILE A 369 11.67 -44.60 -14.18
CA ILE A 369 12.14 -45.88 -14.72
C ILE A 369 11.99 -46.94 -13.61
N PRO A 370 11.26 -48.05 -13.88
CA PRO A 370 10.99 -49.12 -12.95
C PRO A 370 12.23 -49.93 -12.54
#